data_962e3d2a4aa0aef198dc46ffbeb70f44
#
_entry.id   962e3d2a4aa0aef198dc46ffbeb70f44
#
_cell.length_a   1.000
_cell.length_b   1.000
_cell.length_c   1.000
_cell.angle_alpha   90.00
_cell.angle_beta   90.00
_cell.angle_gamma   90.00
#
_symmetry.space_group_name_H-M   'P 1'
#
loop_
_entity.id
_entity.type
_entity.pdbx_description
1 polymer ?
#
loop_
_entity_poly.entity_id
_entity_poly.type
_entity_poly.pdbx_seq_one_letter_code
_entity_poly.pdbx_strand_id
1 'polypeptide(L)'
;MTSAPIPSPHHPTPVIRSVTSDRLVIATHNPGKLAEMRELLAPYGIGATSAGELGLAEPDENGMTFSENACIKAVAAARAARLPALADDSGLVVEALDGAPGIHSARWAGPDRNFRRAMETIEQQLRAHGATTPDRRRAQFVSALCLAWPDGHTEQFEARVGGTLVWPLRGDRGFGYDPMFLPDGQQRTFGEMSSEEKHGLPPRGRGLSHRARAFMKLAEACLARR
;
A
#
# COMPACT_ATOMS: atom_id res chain seq x y z
N MET A 1 9.86 40.92 41.69
CA MET A 1 8.68 40.09 41.36
C MET A 1 9.10 39.20 40.19
N THR A 2 9.51 37.99 40.48
CA THR A 2 9.95 37.00 39.47
C THR A 2 8.73 36.20 39.03
N SER A 3 8.35 36.38 37.77
CA SER A 3 7.25 35.66 37.16
C SER A 3 7.65 34.18 36.95
N ALA A 4 6.88 33.26 37.50
CA ALA A 4 7.09 31.83 37.30
C ALA A 4 6.74 31.44 35.85
N PRO A 5 7.47 30.49 35.23
CA PRO A 5 7.17 30.05 33.86
C PRO A 5 5.85 29.27 33.81
N ILE A 6 5.00 29.61 32.84
CA ILE A 6 3.75 28.91 32.59
C ILE A 6 4.11 27.51 32.05
N PRO A 7 3.58 26.40 32.60
CA PRO A 7 3.84 25.07 32.10
C PRO A 7 3.23 24.92 30.69
N SER A 8 4.02 24.42 29.75
CA SER A 8 3.59 24.09 28.40
C SER A 8 2.45 23.08 28.43
N PRO A 9 1.43 23.20 27.57
CA PRO A 9 0.35 22.24 27.52
C PRO A 9 0.91 20.87 27.10
N HIS A 10 0.76 19.88 27.98
CA HIS A 10 1.01 18.48 27.64
C HIS A 10 -0.01 18.06 26.58
N HIS A 11 0.40 17.99 25.32
CA HIS A 11 -0.37 17.26 24.32
C HIS A 11 -0.27 15.77 24.69
N PRO A 12 -1.40 15.10 24.96
CA PRO A 12 -1.37 13.66 25.20
C PRO A 12 -0.81 12.98 23.95
N THR A 13 0.16 12.09 24.12
CA THR A 13 0.66 11.24 23.04
C THR A 13 -0.55 10.50 22.47
N PRO A 14 -0.77 10.51 21.14
CA PRO A 14 -1.90 9.80 20.56
C PRO A 14 -1.81 8.32 20.95
N VAL A 15 -2.84 7.82 21.60
CA VAL A 15 -2.94 6.40 22.00
C VAL A 15 -3.31 5.61 20.74
N ILE A 16 -2.38 4.83 20.21
CA ILE A 16 -2.62 3.91 19.11
C ILE A 16 -3.61 2.85 19.53
N ARG A 17 -4.64 2.63 18.71
CA ARG A 17 -5.71 1.68 18.97
C ARG A 17 -5.37 0.29 18.44
N SER A 18 -5.44 -0.73 19.31
CA SER A 18 -5.26 -2.11 18.92
C SER A 18 -6.54 -2.74 18.36
N VAL A 19 -6.37 -3.70 17.43
CA VAL A 19 -7.45 -4.53 16.92
C VAL A 19 -7.78 -5.63 17.91
N THR A 20 -8.98 -5.63 18.45
CA THR A 20 -9.49 -6.66 19.36
C THR A 20 -10.39 -7.67 18.65
N SER A 21 -10.84 -7.36 17.44
CA SER A 21 -11.68 -8.25 16.60
C SER A 21 -10.82 -9.33 15.95
N ASP A 22 -11.39 -10.53 15.83
CA ASP A 22 -10.84 -11.63 15.03
C ASP A 22 -11.20 -11.52 13.53
N ARG A 23 -11.91 -10.47 13.14
CA ARG A 23 -12.36 -10.20 11.79
C ARG A 23 -12.10 -8.76 11.38
N LEU A 24 -11.58 -8.59 10.15
CA LEU A 24 -11.39 -7.30 9.49
C LEU A 24 -12.09 -7.30 8.12
N VAL A 25 -12.63 -6.14 7.76
CA VAL A 25 -13.05 -5.89 6.38
C VAL A 25 -11.84 -5.34 5.61
N ILE A 26 -11.51 -5.96 4.48
CA ILE A 26 -10.51 -5.39 3.56
C ILE A 26 -11.26 -4.53 2.55
N ALA A 27 -11.08 -3.22 2.66
CA ALA A 27 -11.75 -2.22 1.82
C ALA A 27 -11.12 -2.19 0.42
N THR A 28 -11.31 -3.28 -0.33
CA THR A 28 -10.79 -3.42 -1.69
C THR A 28 -11.72 -4.26 -2.57
N HIS A 29 -11.74 -3.93 -3.87
CA HIS A 29 -12.33 -4.73 -4.95
C HIS A 29 -11.24 -5.35 -5.84
N ASN A 30 -9.96 -5.18 -5.48
CA ASN A 30 -8.83 -5.74 -6.20
C ASN A 30 -8.46 -7.13 -5.63
N PRO A 31 -8.63 -8.23 -6.40
CA PRO A 31 -8.36 -9.59 -5.90
C PRO A 31 -6.90 -9.82 -5.53
N GLY A 32 -5.96 -9.18 -6.23
CA GLY A 32 -4.53 -9.28 -5.91
C GLY A 32 -4.22 -8.66 -4.54
N LYS A 33 -4.72 -7.46 -4.26
CA LYS A 33 -4.56 -6.82 -2.95
C LYS A 33 -5.21 -7.64 -1.83
N LEU A 34 -6.39 -8.21 -2.09
CA LEU A 34 -7.10 -9.05 -1.12
C LEU A 34 -6.29 -10.30 -0.77
N ALA A 35 -5.72 -10.99 -1.79
CA ALA A 35 -4.91 -12.18 -1.58
C ALA A 35 -3.69 -11.86 -0.71
N GLU A 36 -2.93 -10.81 -1.05
CA GLU A 36 -1.76 -10.40 -0.29
C GLU A 36 -2.11 -9.99 1.16
N MET A 37 -3.24 -9.28 1.37
CA MET A 37 -3.67 -8.92 2.73
C MET A 37 -4.08 -10.14 3.56
N ARG A 38 -4.72 -11.14 2.95
CA ARG A 38 -5.04 -12.40 3.63
C ARG A 38 -3.80 -13.15 4.06
N GLU A 39 -2.77 -13.23 3.21
CA GLU A 39 -1.48 -13.82 3.53
C GLU A 39 -0.80 -13.11 4.71
N LEU A 40 -0.82 -11.77 4.71
CA LEU A 40 -0.22 -10.94 5.76
C LEU A 40 -0.96 -11.06 7.10
N LEU A 41 -2.28 -11.17 7.10
CA LEU A 41 -3.12 -11.28 8.31
C LEU A 41 -3.15 -12.70 8.90
N ALA A 42 -2.92 -13.73 8.09
CA ALA A 42 -3.01 -15.14 8.51
C ALA A 42 -2.18 -15.47 9.77
N PRO A 43 -0.91 -14.99 9.93
CA PRO A 43 -0.11 -15.25 11.13
C PRO A 43 -0.69 -14.67 12.42
N TYR A 44 -1.62 -13.72 12.33
CA TYR A 44 -2.28 -13.06 13.46
C TYR A 44 -3.64 -13.69 13.80
N GLY A 45 -4.07 -14.70 13.04
CA GLY A 45 -5.35 -15.38 13.25
C GLY A 45 -6.57 -14.47 12.97
N ILE A 46 -6.39 -13.46 12.13
CA ILE A 46 -7.46 -12.50 11.79
C ILE A 46 -8.08 -12.91 10.45
N GLY A 47 -9.39 -13.15 10.47
CA GLY A 47 -10.20 -13.41 9.29
C GLY A 47 -10.42 -12.14 8.47
N ALA A 48 -10.29 -12.23 7.14
CA ALA A 48 -10.43 -11.10 6.23
C ALA A 48 -11.55 -11.35 5.20
N THR A 49 -12.57 -10.47 5.22
CA THR A 49 -13.65 -10.43 4.23
C THR A 49 -13.51 -9.14 3.42
N SER A 50 -13.59 -9.19 2.10
CA SER A 50 -13.45 -7.96 1.30
C SER A 50 -14.76 -7.16 1.25
N ALA A 51 -14.62 -5.85 0.95
CA ALA A 51 -15.75 -4.98 0.67
C ALA A 51 -16.61 -5.53 -0.50
N GLY A 52 -15.94 -6.08 -1.54
CA GLY A 52 -16.62 -6.71 -2.67
C GLY A 52 -17.44 -7.94 -2.27
N GLU A 53 -16.90 -8.83 -1.40
CA GLU A 53 -17.63 -10.00 -0.88
C GLU A 53 -18.83 -9.59 -0.01
N LEU A 54 -18.80 -8.43 0.61
CA LEU A 54 -19.90 -7.86 1.39
C LEU A 54 -20.88 -7.03 0.54
N GLY A 55 -20.65 -6.89 -0.76
CA GLY A 55 -21.48 -6.06 -1.64
C GLY A 55 -21.43 -4.56 -1.33
N LEU A 56 -20.36 -4.09 -0.66
CA LEU A 56 -20.21 -2.67 -0.33
C LEU A 56 -19.76 -1.88 -1.56
N ALA A 57 -20.33 -0.69 -1.73
CA ALA A 57 -19.91 0.22 -2.79
C ALA A 57 -18.47 0.72 -2.57
N GLU A 58 -17.75 0.94 -3.67
CA GLU A 58 -16.45 1.58 -3.65
C GLU A 58 -16.66 3.11 -3.57
N PRO A 59 -16.10 3.80 -2.57
CA PRO A 59 -16.22 5.24 -2.47
C PRO A 59 -15.34 5.94 -3.53
N ASP A 60 -15.71 7.16 -3.89
CA ASP A 60 -14.90 8.01 -4.76
C ASP A 60 -13.57 8.36 -4.09
N GLU A 61 -12.47 8.05 -4.75
CA GLU A 61 -11.11 8.39 -4.32
C GLU A 61 -10.78 9.80 -4.81
N ASN A 62 -11.07 10.80 -3.97
CA ASN A 62 -10.81 12.22 -4.24
C ASN A 62 -9.68 12.81 -3.38
N GLY A 63 -8.95 11.98 -2.67
CA GLY A 63 -7.75 12.37 -1.91
C GLY A 63 -6.58 12.73 -2.82
N MET A 64 -5.70 13.59 -2.32
CA MET A 64 -4.49 14.05 -3.01
C MET A 64 -3.27 13.19 -2.70
N THR A 65 -3.38 12.28 -1.72
CA THR A 65 -2.31 11.38 -1.28
C THR A 65 -2.81 9.95 -1.18
N PHE A 66 -1.87 8.98 -1.19
CA PHE A 66 -2.18 7.58 -0.93
C PHE A 66 -2.85 7.37 0.44
N SER A 67 -2.36 8.07 1.48
CA SER A 67 -2.93 7.97 2.82
C SER A 67 -4.36 8.48 2.90
N GLU A 68 -4.68 9.61 2.25
CA GLU A 68 -6.05 10.15 2.19
C GLU A 68 -7.00 9.16 1.51
N ASN A 69 -6.61 8.62 0.34
CA ASN A 69 -7.43 7.64 -0.39
C ASN A 69 -7.61 6.34 0.41
N ALA A 70 -6.56 5.84 1.08
CA ALA A 70 -6.68 4.70 1.98
C ALA A 70 -7.70 4.98 3.09
N CYS A 71 -7.64 6.16 3.73
CA CYS A 71 -8.57 6.52 4.79
C CYS A 71 -10.01 6.66 4.30
N ILE A 72 -10.24 7.27 3.15
CA ILE A 72 -11.60 7.35 2.54
C ILE A 72 -12.20 5.95 2.42
N LYS A 73 -11.44 5.00 1.86
CA LYS A 73 -11.89 3.61 1.69
C LYS A 73 -12.13 2.90 3.01
N ALA A 74 -11.17 3.01 3.95
CA ALA A 74 -11.26 2.32 5.24
C ALA A 74 -12.45 2.80 6.07
N VAL A 75 -12.64 4.12 6.17
CA VAL A 75 -13.74 4.72 6.94
C VAL A 75 -15.11 4.36 6.34
N ALA A 76 -15.24 4.42 5.01
CA ALA A 76 -16.48 4.03 4.34
C ALA A 76 -16.84 2.56 4.62
N ALA A 77 -15.87 1.65 4.46
CA ALA A 77 -16.07 0.22 4.71
C ALA A 77 -16.36 -0.08 6.20
N ALA A 78 -15.64 0.56 7.12
CA ALA A 78 -15.82 0.34 8.56
C ALA A 78 -17.22 0.75 9.02
N ARG A 79 -17.71 1.90 8.55
CA ARG A 79 -19.07 2.37 8.86
C ARG A 79 -20.15 1.49 8.26
N ALA A 80 -20.00 1.12 7.00
CA ALA A 80 -20.98 0.28 6.30
C ALA A 80 -21.07 -1.14 6.89
N ALA A 81 -19.92 -1.76 7.17
CA ALA A 81 -19.86 -3.12 7.73
C ALA A 81 -20.07 -3.17 9.25
N ARG A 82 -19.95 -2.05 9.96
CA ARG A 82 -19.91 -1.97 11.45
C ARG A 82 -18.83 -2.85 12.07
N LEU A 83 -17.70 -2.99 11.37
CA LEU A 83 -16.50 -3.75 11.76
C LEU A 83 -15.26 -2.90 11.49
N PRO A 84 -14.14 -3.18 12.17
CA PRO A 84 -12.88 -2.56 11.79
C PRO A 84 -12.55 -2.91 10.33
N ALA A 85 -12.05 -1.94 9.58
CA ALA A 85 -11.71 -2.10 8.16
C ALA A 85 -10.30 -1.63 7.87
N LEU A 86 -9.61 -2.37 7.02
CA LEU A 86 -8.27 -2.08 6.53
C LEU A 86 -8.33 -1.77 5.04
N ALA A 87 -7.84 -0.61 4.65
CA ALA A 87 -7.65 -0.24 3.26
C ALA A 87 -6.18 -0.12 2.90
N ASP A 88 -5.88 -0.39 1.64
CA ASP A 88 -4.59 -0.09 1.01
C ASP A 88 -4.80 0.79 -0.21
N ASP A 89 -4.12 1.94 -0.21
CA ASP A 89 -3.89 2.68 -1.43
C ASP A 89 -2.41 2.62 -1.79
N SER A 90 -2.13 2.25 -3.04
CA SER A 90 -0.76 1.95 -3.45
C SER A 90 -0.54 2.23 -4.93
N GLY A 91 0.69 2.57 -5.27
CA GLY A 91 1.03 2.86 -6.64
C GLY A 91 2.53 2.98 -6.88
N LEU A 92 2.85 3.21 -8.13
CA LEU A 92 4.20 3.43 -8.63
C LEU A 92 4.44 4.94 -8.79
N VAL A 93 5.52 5.43 -8.20
CA VAL A 93 5.98 6.82 -8.28
C VAL A 93 7.28 6.82 -9.08
N VAL A 94 7.32 7.51 -10.23
CA VAL A 94 8.49 7.53 -11.13
C VAL A 94 9.11 8.92 -11.09
N GLU A 95 10.37 9.01 -10.66
CA GLU A 95 11.05 10.30 -10.41
C GLU A 95 11.16 11.15 -11.70
N ALA A 96 11.55 10.54 -12.83
CA ALA A 96 11.69 11.25 -14.11
C ALA A 96 10.34 11.69 -14.73
N LEU A 97 9.22 11.31 -14.12
CA LEU A 97 7.85 11.68 -14.53
C LEU A 97 7.15 12.51 -13.44
N ASP A 98 7.90 13.26 -12.64
CA ASP A 98 7.38 14.12 -11.56
C ASP A 98 6.42 13.37 -10.60
N GLY A 99 6.72 12.09 -10.38
CA GLY A 99 5.94 11.21 -9.51
C GLY A 99 4.78 10.49 -10.20
N ALA A 100 4.48 10.77 -11.46
CA ALA A 100 3.46 10.01 -12.17
C ALA A 100 3.87 8.54 -12.37
N PRO A 101 2.91 7.59 -12.39
CA PRO A 101 1.46 7.74 -12.27
C PRO A 101 0.95 8.03 -10.84
N GLY A 102 1.73 7.78 -9.79
CA GLY A 102 1.38 8.10 -8.41
C GLY A 102 0.04 7.48 -7.99
N ILE A 103 -0.82 8.28 -7.35
CA ILE A 103 -2.18 7.88 -6.93
C ILE A 103 -3.08 7.45 -8.11
N HIS A 104 -2.69 7.76 -9.34
CA HIS A 104 -3.40 7.37 -10.55
C HIS A 104 -2.91 6.06 -11.17
N SER A 105 -2.07 5.29 -10.45
CA SER A 105 -1.45 4.05 -10.97
C SER A 105 -2.47 3.06 -11.56
N ALA A 106 -3.59 2.83 -10.87
CA ALA A 106 -4.65 1.95 -11.40
C ALA A 106 -5.39 2.57 -12.59
N ARG A 107 -5.56 3.90 -12.62
CA ARG A 107 -6.26 4.61 -13.71
C ARG A 107 -5.47 4.56 -15.03
N TRP A 108 -4.13 4.55 -14.97
CA TRP A 108 -3.29 4.41 -16.15
C TRP A 108 -3.46 3.06 -16.87
N ALA A 109 -3.85 2.03 -16.13
CA ALA A 109 -4.16 0.72 -16.71
C ALA A 109 -5.55 0.69 -17.40
N GLY A 110 -6.37 1.71 -17.20
CA GLY A 110 -7.71 1.81 -17.75
C GLY A 110 -8.74 0.89 -17.09
N PRO A 111 -9.99 0.92 -17.54
CA PRO A 111 -11.07 0.14 -16.95
C PRO A 111 -10.89 -1.37 -17.13
N ASP A 112 -10.17 -1.78 -18.18
CA ASP A 112 -9.79 -3.15 -18.48
C ASP A 112 -8.58 -3.64 -17.67
N ARG A 113 -8.03 -2.78 -16.79
CA ARG A 113 -6.84 -3.05 -15.97
C ARG A 113 -5.65 -3.59 -16.75
N ASN A 114 -5.42 -3.04 -17.95
CA ASN A 114 -4.31 -3.44 -18.81
C ASN A 114 -2.99 -2.78 -18.35
N PHE A 115 -2.37 -3.37 -17.36
CA PHE A 115 -1.10 -2.87 -16.81
C PHE A 115 0.06 -2.98 -17.82
N ARG A 116 -0.02 -3.89 -18.79
CA ARG A 116 0.99 -3.94 -19.86
C ARG A 116 1.00 -2.63 -20.66
N ARG A 117 -0.17 -2.14 -21.06
CA ARG A 117 -0.31 -0.84 -21.74
C ARG A 117 0.18 0.31 -20.85
N ALA A 118 -0.12 0.29 -19.55
CA ALA A 118 0.37 1.31 -18.63
C ALA A 118 1.90 1.31 -18.54
N MET A 119 2.55 0.14 -18.47
CA MET A 119 4.01 0.02 -18.46
C MET A 119 4.64 0.48 -19.79
N GLU A 120 4.02 0.18 -20.93
CA GLU A 120 4.44 0.67 -22.25
C GLU A 120 4.36 2.20 -22.32
N THR A 121 3.31 2.80 -21.77
CA THR A 121 3.17 4.26 -21.67
C THR A 121 4.28 4.88 -20.80
N ILE A 122 4.59 4.29 -19.65
CA ILE A 122 5.70 4.72 -18.80
C ILE A 122 7.02 4.65 -19.58
N GLU A 123 7.28 3.54 -20.28
CA GLU A 123 8.51 3.39 -21.06
C GLU A 123 8.63 4.46 -22.15
N GLN A 124 7.55 4.73 -22.88
CA GLN A 124 7.52 5.79 -23.89
C GLN A 124 7.83 7.16 -23.29
N GLN A 125 7.24 7.50 -22.15
CA GLN A 125 7.50 8.78 -21.48
C GLN A 125 8.93 8.85 -20.95
N LEU A 126 9.46 7.79 -20.34
CA LEU A 126 10.86 7.74 -19.91
C LEU A 126 11.83 8.00 -21.06
N ARG A 127 11.60 7.39 -22.23
CA ARG A 127 12.41 7.66 -23.43
C ARG A 127 12.28 9.09 -23.90
N ALA A 128 11.08 9.65 -23.90
CA ALA A 128 10.85 11.04 -24.29
C ALA A 128 11.59 12.04 -23.37
N HIS A 129 11.72 11.72 -22.07
CA HIS A 129 12.49 12.49 -21.10
C HIS A 129 13.99 12.14 -21.07
N GLY A 130 14.46 11.29 -22.02
CA GLY A 130 15.86 10.84 -22.09
C GLY A 130 16.30 10.01 -20.87
N ALA A 131 15.37 9.41 -20.12
CA ALA A 131 15.66 8.53 -19.00
C ALA A 131 15.99 7.12 -19.48
N THR A 132 17.19 6.96 -20.05
CA THR A 132 17.66 5.72 -20.69
C THR A 132 18.64 4.92 -19.84
N THR A 133 19.22 5.53 -18.79
CA THR A 133 20.16 4.89 -17.87
C THR A 133 19.46 4.52 -16.55
N PRO A 134 19.93 3.49 -15.82
CA PRO A 134 19.28 3.03 -14.58
C PRO A 134 19.08 4.12 -13.51
N ASP A 135 20.05 5.01 -13.34
CA ASP A 135 20.00 6.14 -12.41
C ASP A 135 18.89 7.16 -12.76
N ARG A 136 18.55 7.31 -14.03
CA ARG A 136 17.47 8.17 -14.51
C ARG A 136 16.09 7.48 -14.54
N ARG A 137 16.04 6.20 -14.23
CA ARG A 137 14.81 5.38 -14.23
C ARG A 137 14.37 5.01 -12.81
N ARG A 138 14.74 5.87 -11.86
CA ARG A 138 14.40 5.65 -10.45
C ARG A 138 12.92 5.73 -10.22
N ALA A 139 12.41 4.81 -9.41
CA ALA A 139 11.01 4.74 -9.05
C ALA A 139 10.85 4.18 -7.63
N GLN A 140 9.66 4.36 -7.08
CA GLN A 140 9.29 3.80 -5.79
C GLN A 140 7.90 3.17 -5.89
N PHE A 141 7.74 1.98 -5.32
CA PHE A 141 6.41 1.53 -4.93
C PHE A 141 6.04 2.09 -3.56
N VAL A 142 4.83 2.61 -3.45
CA VAL A 142 4.25 3.16 -2.22
C VAL A 142 3.03 2.33 -1.83
N SER A 143 2.89 2.02 -0.54
CA SER A 143 1.65 1.50 0.06
C SER A 143 1.33 2.32 1.30
N ALA A 144 0.14 2.90 1.32
CA ALA A 144 -0.46 3.54 2.49
C ALA A 144 -1.60 2.66 2.98
N LEU A 145 -1.49 2.19 4.21
CA LEU A 145 -2.51 1.42 4.91
C LEU A 145 -3.27 2.34 5.85
N CYS A 146 -4.58 2.26 5.84
CA CYS A 146 -5.43 2.90 6.85
C CYS A 146 -6.31 1.83 7.51
N LEU A 147 -6.19 1.69 8.82
CA LEU A 147 -7.08 0.90 9.66
C LEU A 147 -8.10 1.84 10.28
N ALA A 148 -9.39 1.58 10.07
CA ALA A 148 -10.48 2.41 10.56
C ALA A 148 -11.46 1.60 11.41
N TRP A 149 -12.05 2.24 12.40
CA TRP A 149 -13.13 1.69 13.24
C TRP A 149 -14.47 2.36 12.90
N PRO A 150 -15.60 1.72 13.23
CA PRO A 150 -16.94 2.26 12.94
C PRO A 150 -17.22 3.64 13.56
N ASP A 151 -16.52 3.98 14.65
CA ASP A 151 -16.63 5.29 15.31
C ASP A 151 -15.86 6.42 14.61
N GLY A 152 -15.12 6.08 13.54
CA GLY A 152 -14.35 7.02 12.74
C GLY A 152 -12.89 7.19 13.17
N HIS A 153 -12.44 6.51 14.23
CA HIS A 153 -11.01 6.48 14.58
C HIS A 153 -10.20 5.82 13.46
N THR A 154 -9.00 6.33 13.18
CA THR A 154 -8.11 5.78 12.13
C THR A 154 -6.67 5.73 12.59
N GLU A 155 -5.95 4.68 12.14
CA GLU A 155 -4.51 4.54 12.24
C GLU A 155 -3.91 4.38 10.85
N GLN A 156 -2.81 5.07 10.56
CA GLN A 156 -2.25 5.16 9.20
C GLN A 156 -0.78 4.73 9.19
N PHE A 157 -0.41 3.94 8.19
CA PHE A 157 0.95 3.39 8.05
C PHE A 157 1.37 3.42 6.57
N GLU A 158 2.43 4.14 6.27
CA GLU A 158 2.98 4.19 4.91
C GLU A 158 4.37 3.56 4.87
N ALA A 159 4.65 2.86 3.77
CA ALA A 159 5.99 2.40 3.44
C ALA A 159 6.26 2.50 1.94
N ARG A 160 7.54 2.62 1.63
CA ARG A 160 8.05 2.74 0.28
C ARG A 160 9.17 1.75 0.03
N VAL A 161 9.29 1.30 -1.21
CA VAL A 161 10.40 0.48 -1.70
C VAL A 161 10.97 1.17 -2.92
N GLY A 162 12.23 1.57 -2.84
CA GLY A 162 12.96 2.14 -3.96
C GLY A 162 13.41 1.06 -4.94
N GLY A 163 13.57 1.46 -6.19
CA GLY A 163 14.01 0.57 -7.25
C GLY A 163 14.26 1.32 -8.56
N THR A 164 14.48 0.53 -9.60
CA THR A 164 14.73 1.01 -10.96
C THR A 164 13.75 0.35 -11.91
N LEU A 165 13.23 1.11 -12.87
CA LEU A 165 12.37 0.55 -13.90
C LEU A 165 13.20 -0.07 -15.02
N VAL A 166 12.92 -1.33 -15.33
CA VAL A 166 13.60 -2.10 -16.38
C VAL A 166 12.74 -2.24 -17.63
N TRP A 167 13.41 -2.35 -18.76
CA TRP A 167 12.81 -2.67 -20.04
C TRP A 167 13.80 -3.52 -20.88
N PRO A 168 13.37 -4.62 -21.51
CA PRO A 168 12.01 -5.17 -21.55
C PRO A 168 11.52 -5.66 -20.20
N LEU A 169 10.20 -5.90 -20.10
CA LEU A 169 9.54 -6.43 -18.90
C LEU A 169 10.10 -7.83 -18.57
N ARG A 170 10.24 -8.13 -17.27
CA ARG A 170 10.77 -9.41 -16.79
C ARG A 170 9.84 -10.05 -15.76
N GLY A 171 9.51 -11.33 -15.99
CA GLY A 171 8.62 -12.12 -15.16
C GLY A 171 7.14 -11.86 -15.46
N ASP A 172 6.32 -12.76 -14.92
CA ASP A 172 4.86 -12.80 -15.12
C ASP A 172 4.09 -13.00 -13.81
N ARG A 173 4.81 -12.97 -12.68
CA ARG A 173 4.24 -13.14 -11.35
C ARG A 173 3.76 -11.80 -10.78
N GLY A 174 2.87 -11.90 -9.77
CA GLY A 174 2.30 -10.73 -9.12
C GLY A 174 1.25 -10.04 -9.98
N PHE A 175 1.15 -8.72 -9.87
CA PHE A 175 0.21 -7.91 -10.63
C PHE A 175 0.73 -6.47 -10.80
N GLY A 176 0.02 -5.68 -11.59
CA GLY A 176 0.33 -4.28 -11.75
C GLY A 176 1.64 -4.05 -12.50
N TYR A 177 2.51 -3.27 -11.92
CA TYR A 177 3.79 -2.87 -12.47
C TYR A 177 4.97 -3.77 -12.06
N ASP A 178 4.70 -4.90 -11.39
CA ASP A 178 5.72 -5.83 -10.90
C ASP A 178 6.77 -6.25 -11.95
N PRO A 179 6.40 -6.56 -13.23
CA PRO A 179 7.37 -6.95 -14.25
C PRO A 179 8.35 -5.85 -14.66
N MET A 180 8.03 -4.59 -14.38
CA MET A 180 8.86 -3.43 -14.70
C MET A 180 9.77 -3.00 -13.56
N PHE A 181 9.48 -3.40 -12.31
CA PHE A 181 10.11 -2.87 -11.12
C PHE A 181 11.20 -3.81 -10.57
N LEU A 182 12.45 -3.35 -10.61
CA LEU A 182 13.61 -3.99 -10.02
C LEU A 182 13.93 -3.32 -8.67
N PRO A 183 13.63 -3.95 -7.52
CA PRO A 183 13.89 -3.36 -6.21
C PRO A 183 15.38 -3.17 -5.95
N ASP A 184 15.74 -2.13 -5.19
CA ASP A 184 17.11 -1.88 -4.79
C ASP A 184 17.74 -3.07 -4.06
N GLY A 185 19.00 -3.39 -4.42
CA GLY A 185 19.73 -4.51 -3.87
C GLY A 185 19.29 -5.89 -4.38
N GLN A 186 18.36 -5.94 -5.35
CA GLN A 186 17.90 -7.19 -5.96
C GLN A 186 18.38 -7.31 -7.42
N GLN A 187 18.40 -8.55 -7.92
CA GLN A 187 18.73 -8.85 -9.33
C GLN A 187 17.49 -9.25 -10.14
N ARG A 188 16.38 -9.50 -9.47
CA ARG A 188 15.09 -9.92 -10.04
C ARG A 188 14.03 -8.83 -9.81
N THR A 189 13.16 -8.63 -10.81
CA THR A 189 11.99 -7.78 -10.66
C THR A 189 10.97 -8.41 -9.71
N PHE A 190 10.02 -7.63 -9.25
CA PHE A 190 8.89 -8.19 -8.50
C PHE A 190 8.08 -9.19 -9.35
N GLY A 191 8.07 -9.03 -10.68
CA GLY A 191 7.44 -9.99 -11.59
C GLY A 191 8.16 -11.34 -11.69
N GLU A 192 9.42 -11.41 -11.27
CA GLU A 192 10.21 -12.65 -11.22
C GLU A 192 10.21 -13.32 -9.84
N MET A 193 9.64 -12.66 -8.81
CA MET A 193 9.62 -13.16 -7.43
C MET A 193 8.28 -13.83 -7.10
N SER A 194 8.32 -14.83 -6.22
CA SER A 194 7.10 -15.42 -5.64
C SER A 194 6.44 -14.46 -4.64
N SER A 195 5.17 -14.74 -4.27
CA SER A 195 4.47 -14.00 -3.22
C SER A 195 5.24 -14.05 -1.90
N GLU A 196 5.73 -15.24 -1.51
CA GLU A 196 6.50 -15.43 -0.28
C GLU A 196 7.80 -14.61 -0.26
N GLU A 197 8.53 -14.54 -1.37
CA GLU A 197 9.75 -13.73 -1.48
C GLU A 197 9.45 -12.23 -1.33
N LYS A 198 8.31 -11.75 -1.84
CA LYS A 198 7.91 -10.34 -1.76
C LYS A 198 7.29 -9.98 -0.41
N HIS A 199 6.38 -10.80 0.07
CA HIS A 199 5.48 -10.46 1.19
C HIS A 199 5.75 -11.25 2.47
N GLY A 200 6.54 -12.34 2.39
CA GLY A 200 6.86 -13.15 3.56
C GLY A 200 7.38 -12.33 4.74
N LEU A 201 6.72 -12.45 5.89
CA LEU A 201 7.09 -11.73 7.11
C LEU A 201 8.14 -12.50 7.92
N PRO A 202 8.96 -11.81 8.76
CA PRO A 202 9.87 -12.47 9.68
C PRO A 202 9.16 -13.48 10.60
N PRO A 203 9.78 -14.65 10.91
CA PRO A 203 11.14 -15.07 10.54
C PRO A 203 11.24 -15.72 9.15
N ARG A 204 10.14 -16.00 8.45
CA ARG A 204 10.14 -16.75 7.17
C ARG A 204 10.56 -15.88 5.97
N GLY A 205 10.39 -14.58 6.05
CA GLY A 205 10.72 -13.63 4.99
C GLY A 205 11.25 -12.30 5.53
N ARG A 206 11.46 -11.34 4.63
CA ARG A 206 12.03 -10.02 4.97
C ARG A 206 11.03 -8.87 4.80
N GLY A 207 9.80 -9.16 4.36
CA GLY A 207 8.83 -8.12 4.03
C GLY A 207 9.38 -7.16 2.98
N LEU A 208 9.81 -7.70 1.82
CA LEU A 208 10.53 -6.91 0.82
C LEU A 208 9.62 -5.86 0.16
N SER A 209 8.34 -6.20 -0.06
CA SER A 209 7.42 -5.31 -0.75
C SER A 209 6.99 -4.10 0.09
N HIS A 210 6.58 -3.02 -0.60
CA HIS A 210 5.99 -1.83 0.01
C HIS A 210 4.82 -2.17 0.95
N ARG A 211 3.91 -3.06 0.53
CA ARG A 211 2.75 -3.51 1.32
C ARG A 211 3.16 -4.29 2.55
N ALA A 212 4.10 -5.23 2.43
CA ALA A 212 4.60 -5.97 3.59
C ALA A 212 5.27 -5.05 4.61
N ARG A 213 6.04 -4.06 4.14
CA ARG A 213 6.69 -3.07 5.02
C ARG A 213 5.68 -2.17 5.73
N ALA A 214 4.64 -1.69 5.03
CA ALA A 214 3.57 -0.92 5.65
C ALA A 214 2.79 -1.78 6.66
N PHE A 215 2.52 -3.04 6.30
CA PHE A 215 1.84 -3.98 7.18
C PHE A 215 2.65 -4.31 8.44
N MET A 216 3.96 -4.46 8.35
CA MET A 216 4.80 -4.68 9.56
C MET A 216 4.66 -3.54 10.56
N LYS A 217 4.64 -2.28 10.10
CA LYS A 217 4.40 -1.12 10.96
C LYS A 217 3.01 -1.17 11.62
N LEU A 218 1.98 -1.50 10.84
CA LEU A 218 0.61 -1.67 11.35
C LEU A 218 0.54 -2.80 12.37
N ALA A 219 1.15 -3.94 12.06
CA ALA A 219 1.11 -5.11 12.93
C ALA A 219 1.81 -4.87 14.27
N GLU A 220 2.97 -4.21 14.25
CA GLU A 220 3.69 -3.82 15.45
C GLU A 220 2.86 -2.88 16.35
N ALA A 221 2.14 -1.94 15.74
CA ALA A 221 1.38 -0.93 16.45
C ALA A 221 -0.01 -1.42 16.90
N CYS A 222 -0.73 -2.16 16.04
CA CYS A 222 -2.16 -2.41 16.22
C CYS A 222 -2.54 -3.88 16.41
N LEU A 223 -1.65 -4.86 16.06
CA LEU A 223 -1.99 -6.28 16.13
C LEU A 223 -1.22 -6.97 17.26
N ALA A 224 -1.93 -7.58 18.21
CA ALA A 224 -1.30 -8.46 19.18
C ALA A 224 -0.84 -9.76 18.49
N ARG A 225 0.40 -10.19 18.72
CA ARG A 225 0.83 -11.56 18.35
C ARG A 225 0.09 -12.55 19.25
N ARG A 226 -0.67 -13.42 18.65
CA ARG A 226 -1.33 -14.55 19.36
C ARG A 226 -0.40 -15.76 19.43
#